data_dc20961444a8b5c8b14624328013672c
#
_entry.id   dc20961444a8b5c8b14624328013672c
#
_cell.length_a   1.000
_cell.length_b   1.000
_cell.length_c   1.000
_cell.angle_alpha   90.00
_cell.angle_beta   90.00
_cell.angle_gamma   90.00
#
_symmetry.space_group_name_H-M   'P 1'
#
loop_
_entity.id
_entity.type
_entity.pdbx_description
1 polymer ?
#
loop_
_entity_poly.entity_id
_entity_poly.type
_entity_poly.pdbx_seq_one_letter_code
_entity_poly.pdbx_strand_id
1 'polypeptide(L)'
;IREHGSGNAGGTNVFRVLGWKPALVVLIVDGFKGWFSVAVLAPVFFNAQAIPDLGVVQILCGFAAVLGHTFTIFAGFKGGKGVGTLGGMLLALFPSAFLFCLTVGILTIIFTGYVSMASIFASVSLPVFILILPPFLGTNPAPLSLMVFSLLMPFFIIFTHRSNIQQLRNGEENQFEKAMIFRKKDSD
;
A
#
# COMPACT_ATOMS: atom_id res chain seq x y z
N ILE A 1 3.02 -3.54 20.83
CA ILE A 1 2.12 -3.39 19.68
C ILE A 1 1.77 -4.75 19.07
N ARG A 2 2.68 -5.72 19.12
CA ARG A 2 2.47 -7.07 18.56
C ARG A 2 1.60 -7.97 19.40
N GLU A 3 1.42 -7.66 20.68
CA GLU A 3 0.56 -8.35 21.64
C GLU A 3 -0.78 -7.61 21.86
N HIS A 4 -1.00 -6.52 21.11
CA HIS A 4 -2.17 -5.66 21.26
C HIS A 4 -2.85 -5.37 19.93
N GLY A 5 -4.16 -5.21 19.93
CA GLY A 5 -4.97 -4.96 18.75
C GLY A 5 -4.91 -6.13 17.75
N SER A 6 -4.55 -5.87 16.50
CA SER A 6 -4.40 -6.92 15.48
C SER A 6 -3.04 -7.66 15.53
N GLY A 7 -2.16 -7.31 16.45
CA GLY A 7 -0.79 -7.86 16.52
C GLY A 7 0.15 -7.43 15.39
N ASN A 8 -0.32 -6.65 14.42
CA ASN A 8 0.49 -6.19 13.28
C ASN A 8 1.31 -4.96 13.66
N ALA A 9 2.55 -4.84 13.11
CA ALA A 9 3.43 -3.70 13.36
C ALA A 9 3.08 -2.44 12.53
N GLY A 10 2.10 -2.50 11.63
CA GLY A 10 1.75 -1.41 10.71
C GLY A 10 0.95 -0.28 11.35
N GLY A 11 0.92 0.88 10.66
CA GLY A 11 0.29 2.11 11.13
C GLY A 11 -1.17 1.99 11.56
N THR A 12 -1.96 1.12 10.93
CA THR A 12 -3.37 0.87 11.32
C THR A 12 -3.49 0.29 12.73
N ASN A 13 -2.62 -0.65 13.12
CA ASN A 13 -2.63 -1.18 14.47
C ASN A 13 -2.08 -0.18 15.48
N VAL A 14 -1.05 0.58 15.10
CA VAL A 14 -0.52 1.69 15.90
C VAL A 14 -1.63 2.72 16.17
N PHE A 15 -2.45 3.04 15.18
CA PHE A 15 -3.60 3.93 15.35
C PHE A 15 -4.61 3.40 16.36
N ARG A 16 -4.93 2.11 16.31
CA ARG A 16 -5.90 1.47 17.23
C ARG A 16 -5.42 1.46 18.68
N VAL A 17 -4.13 1.21 18.89
CA VAL A 17 -3.57 0.99 20.22
C VAL A 17 -3.02 2.27 20.83
N LEU A 18 -2.34 3.11 20.05
CA LEU A 18 -1.61 4.29 20.52
C LEU A 18 -2.18 5.62 20.04
N GLY A 19 -3.20 5.57 19.16
CA GLY A 19 -3.86 6.76 18.62
C GLY A 19 -3.18 7.34 17.36
N TRP A 20 -3.71 8.48 16.90
CA TRP A 20 -3.38 9.02 15.59
C TRP A 20 -1.97 9.61 15.47
N LYS A 21 -1.42 10.22 16.53
CA LYS A 21 -0.09 10.86 16.47
C LYS A 21 1.04 9.87 16.17
N PRO A 22 1.22 8.77 16.96
CA PRO A 22 2.23 7.77 16.61
C PRO A 22 1.92 7.04 15.28
N ALA A 23 0.65 6.83 14.96
CA ALA A 23 0.28 6.23 13.68
C ALA A 23 0.71 7.08 12.47
N LEU A 24 0.58 8.41 12.57
CA LEU A 24 1.02 9.33 11.54
C LEU A 24 2.55 9.24 11.33
N VAL A 25 3.31 9.18 12.42
CA VAL A 25 4.78 9.02 12.34
C VAL A 25 5.13 7.71 11.62
N VAL A 26 4.49 6.60 11.99
CA VAL A 26 4.71 5.31 11.32
C VAL A 26 4.36 5.38 9.83
N LEU A 27 3.22 6.00 9.47
CA LEU A 27 2.79 6.16 8.08
C LEU A 27 3.80 6.98 7.27
N ILE A 28 4.28 8.10 7.83
CA ILE A 28 5.28 8.96 7.17
C ILE A 28 6.58 8.20 6.97
N VAL A 29 7.10 7.52 8.00
CA VAL A 29 8.35 6.74 7.91
C VAL A 29 8.21 5.59 6.92
N ASP A 30 7.08 4.88 6.94
CA ASP A 30 6.81 3.78 6.00
C ASP A 30 6.68 4.27 4.56
N GLY A 31 6.01 5.40 4.33
CA GLY A 31 5.93 6.03 3.01
C GLY A 31 7.27 6.57 2.56
N PHE A 32 7.98 7.28 3.45
CA PHE A 32 9.28 7.87 3.13
C PHE A 32 10.31 6.82 2.68
N LYS A 33 10.42 5.67 3.35
CA LYS A 33 11.39 4.64 2.94
C LYS A 33 11.10 4.07 1.55
N GLY A 34 9.83 3.93 1.16
CA GLY A 34 9.44 3.53 -0.19
C GLY A 34 9.77 4.60 -1.22
N TRP A 35 9.39 5.84 -0.94
CA TRP A 35 9.71 6.99 -1.78
C TRP A 35 11.23 7.20 -1.94
N PHE A 36 11.98 7.17 -0.85
CA PHE A 36 13.43 7.36 -0.83
C PHE A 36 14.16 6.28 -1.65
N SER A 37 13.73 5.03 -1.54
CA SER A 37 14.31 3.92 -2.31
C SER A 37 14.18 4.13 -3.82
N VAL A 38 13.07 4.70 -4.27
CA VAL A 38 12.79 4.96 -5.67
C VAL A 38 13.41 6.27 -6.17
N ALA A 39 13.20 7.35 -5.42
CA ALA A 39 13.58 8.70 -5.86
C ALA A 39 15.07 8.99 -5.66
N VAL A 40 15.71 8.35 -4.66
CA VAL A 40 17.10 8.65 -4.29
C VAL A 40 18.02 7.45 -4.53
N LEU A 41 17.72 6.28 -3.94
CA LEU A 41 18.64 5.14 -4.05
C LEU A 41 18.71 4.56 -5.46
N ALA A 42 17.58 4.42 -6.15
CA ALA A 42 17.57 3.84 -7.49
C ALA A 42 18.45 4.64 -8.49
N PRO A 43 18.36 5.98 -8.60
CA PRO A 43 19.27 6.75 -9.45
C PRO A 43 20.75 6.62 -9.06
N VAL A 44 21.07 6.55 -7.76
CA VAL A 44 22.47 6.40 -7.27
C VAL A 44 23.05 5.05 -7.70
N PHE A 45 22.26 3.98 -7.67
CA PHE A 45 22.69 2.63 -8.05
C PHE A 45 22.44 2.32 -9.54
N PHE A 46 21.89 3.26 -10.28
CA PHE A 46 21.59 3.05 -11.71
C PHE A 46 22.87 2.91 -12.52
N ASN A 47 22.97 1.82 -13.29
CA ASN A 47 24.02 1.58 -14.25
C ASN A 47 23.40 1.15 -15.59
N ALA A 48 23.41 2.06 -16.56
CA ALA A 48 22.79 1.87 -17.87
C ALA A 48 23.40 0.72 -18.70
N GLN A 49 24.66 0.32 -18.42
CA GLN A 49 25.28 -0.82 -19.10
C GLN A 49 24.74 -2.15 -18.55
N ALA A 50 24.33 -2.20 -17.27
CA ALA A 50 23.81 -3.41 -16.66
C ALA A 50 22.29 -3.53 -16.84
N ILE A 51 21.55 -2.44 -16.60
CA ILE A 51 20.09 -2.36 -16.75
C ILE A 51 19.77 -1.03 -17.45
N PRO A 52 19.40 -1.04 -18.75
CA PRO A 52 19.24 0.19 -19.54
C PRO A 52 17.99 1.01 -19.15
N ASP A 53 17.04 0.44 -18.40
CA ASP A 53 15.79 1.11 -17.99
C ASP A 53 15.86 1.48 -16.51
N LEU A 54 15.96 2.77 -16.20
CA LEU A 54 15.93 3.30 -14.84
C LEU A 54 14.62 2.92 -14.11
N GLY A 55 13.49 2.85 -14.82
CA GLY A 55 12.21 2.46 -14.23
C GLY A 55 12.24 1.05 -13.65
N VAL A 56 12.95 0.12 -14.28
CA VAL A 56 13.18 -1.23 -13.73
C VAL A 56 13.96 -1.16 -12.43
N VAL A 57 15.05 -0.38 -12.38
CA VAL A 57 15.86 -0.22 -11.15
C VAL A 57 15.02 0.43 -10.04
N GLN A 58 14.22 1.43 -10.37
CA GLN A 58 13.32 2.08 -9.43
C GLN A 58 12.29 1.10 -8.85
N ILE A 59 11.69 0.25 -9.69
CA ILE A 59 10.75 -0.79 -9.25
C ILE A 59 11.45 -1.80 -8.35
N LEU A 60 12.64 -2.26 -8.70
CA LEU A 60 13.40 -3.22 -7.88
C LEU A 60 13.78 -2.65 -6.52
N CYS A 61 14.31 -1.41 -6.47
CA CYS A 61 14.65 -0.74 -5.21
C CYS A 61 13.43 -0.50 -4.32
N GLY A 62 12.34 -0.01 -4.92
CA GLY A 62 11.09 0.22 -4.19
C GLY A 62 10.48 -1.08 -3.67
N PHE A 63 10.45 -2.13 -4.48
CA PHE A 63 9.94 -3.44 -4.06
C PHE A 63 10.81 -4.09 -2.99
N ALA A 64 12.13 -3.96 -3.07
CA ALA A 64 13.04 -4.37 -2.01
C ALA A 64 12.73 -3.68 -0.67
N ALA A 65 12.41 -2.38 -0.69
CA ALA A 65 11.95 -1.66 0.51
C ALA A 65 10.61 -2.18 1.05
N VAL A 66 9.67 -2.54 0.17
CA VAL A 66 8.38 -3.16 0.55
C VAL A 66 8.60 -4.53 1.17
N LEU A 67 9.46 -5.37 0.58
CA LEU A 67 9.81 -6.68 1.13
C LEU A 67 10.52 -6.57 2.48
N GLY A 68 11.50 -5.65 2.61
CA GLY A 68 12.21 -5.39 3.85
C GLY A 68 11.31 -4.86 4.97
N HIS A 69 10.26 -4.09 4.63
CA HIS A 69 9.24 -3.70 5.59
C HIS A 69 8.35 -4.87 6.02
N THR A 70 7.96 -5.72 5.08
CA THR A 70 7.02 -6.83 5.35
C THR A 70 7.72 -8.00 6.03
N PHE A 71 8.93 -8.33 5.60
CA PHE A 71 9.73 -9.44 6.11
C PHE A 71 10.98 -8.93 6.84
N THR A 72 10.82 -7.97 7.75
CA THR A 72 11.95 -7.36 8.44
C THR A 72 12.70 -8.38 9.34
N ILE A 73 14.01 -8.52 9.10
CA ILE A 73 14.89 -9.39 9.87
C ILE A 73 14.98 -8.99 11.35
N PHE A 74 14.96 -7.69 11.63
CA PHE A 74 15.00 -7.14 13.00
C PHE A 74 13.81 -7.55 13.87
N ALA A 75 12.81 -8.18 13.28
CA ALA A 75 11.58 -8.57 13.94
C ALA A 75 11.17 -10.02 13.63
N GLY A 76 12.13 -10.89 13.35
CA GLY A 76 11.88 -12.30 13.03
C GLY A 76 10.98 -12.47 11.81
N PHE A 77 11.20 -11.66 10.78
CA PHE A 77 10.43 -11.67 9.52
C PHE A 77 8.92 -11.36 9.67
N LYS A 78 8.53 -10.72 10.78
CA LYS A 78 7.15 -10.35 11.09
C LYS A 78 7.00 -8.82 11.09
N GLY A 79 6.95 -8.21 9.92
CA GLY A 79 6.79 -6.76 9.72
C GLY A 79 5.35 -6.33 9.50
N GLY A 80 5.17 -5.19 8.80
CA GLY A 80 3.87 -4.70 8.36
C GLY A 80 3.39 -5.37 7.06
N LYS A 81 2.32 -4.85 6.46
CA LYS A 81 1.72 -5.40 5.23
C LYS A 81 2.20 -4.73 3.95
N GLY A 82 3.09 -3.76 4.05
CA GLY A 82 3.73 -3.09 2.91
C GLY A 82 2.93 -1.94 2.29
N VAL A 83 1.69 -1.69 2.68
CA VAL A 83 0.81 -0.71 2.03
C VAL A 83 1.37 0.71 2.07
N GLY A 84 1.84 1.17 3.24
CA GLY A 84 2.43 2.51 3.39
C GLY A 84 3.70 2.68 2.54
N THR A 85 4.57 1.66 2.55
CA THR A 85 5.83 1.65 1.79
C THR A 85 5.55 1.59 0.28
N LEU A 86 4.58 0.77 -0.14
CA LEU A 86 4.11 0.73 -1.53
C LEU A 86 3.52 2.06 -1.97
N GLY A 87 2.74 2.72 -1.09
CA GLY A 87 2.21 4.05 -1.36
C GLY A 87 3.31 5.08 -1.61
N GLY A 88 4.35 5.10 -0.78
CA GLY A 88 5.51 5.97 -0.98
C GLY A 88 6.29 5.65 -2.26
N MET A 89 6.49 4.37 -2.57
CA MET A 89 7.07 3.92 -3.84
C MET A 89 6.25 4.43 -5.03
N LEU A 90 4.93 4.26 -4.98
CA LEU A 90 4.04 4.65 -6.08
C LEU A 90 3.97 6.18 -6.23
N LEU A 91 4.04 6.93 -5.13
CA LEU A 91 4.13 8.38 -5.15
C LEU A 91 5.39 8.87 -5.89
N ALA A 92 6.52 8.16 -5.76
CA ALA A 92 7.75 8.50 -6.48
C ALA A 92 7.72 8.06 -7.96
N LEU A 93 7.17 6.87 -8.25
CA LEU A 93 7.14 6.31 -9.61
C LEU A 93 6.06 6.94 -10.48
N PHE A 94 4.85 7.09 -9.94
CA PHE A 94 3.67 7.50 -10.69
C PHE A 94 2.66 8.21 -9.80
N PRO A 95 2.86 9.51 -9.51
CA PRO A 95 2.03 10.27 -8.56
C PRO A 95 0.53 10.25 -8.86
N SER A 96 0.13 10.27 -10.14
CA SER A 96 -1.28 10.22 -10.54
C SER A 96 -1.93 8.88 -10.20
N ALA A 97 -1.23 7.76 -10.39
CA ALA A 97 -1.69 6.44 -9.98
C ALA A 97 -1.80 6.34 -8.44
N PHE A 98 -0.84 6.92 -7.71
CA PHE A 98 -0.92 7.01 -6.25
C PHE A 98 -2.19 7.74 -5.80
N LEU A 99 -2.49 8.92 -6.37
CA LEU A 99 -3.68 9.69 -6.02
C LEU A 99 -4.97 8.93 -6.36
N PHE A 100 -5.01 8.24 -7.48
CA PHE A 100 -6.14 7.41 -7.86
C PHE A 100 -6.36 6.26 -6.87
N CYS A 101 -5.33 5.47 -6.56
CA CYS A 101 -5.40 4.37 -5.60
C CYS A 101 -5.75 4.87 -4.19
N LEU A 102 -5.19 6.01 -3.77
CA LEU A 102 -5.52 6.65 -2.50
C LEU A 102 -7.00 7.03 -2.43
N THR A 103 -7.54 7.62 -3.51
CA THR A 103 -8.97 7.98 -3.60
C THR A 103 -9.84 6.74 -3.48
N VAL A 104 -9.53 5.65 -4.22
CA VAL A 104 -10.26 4.37 -4.11
C VAL A 104 -10.18 3.83 -2.68
N GLY A 105 -9.01 3.88 -2.05
CA GLY A 105 -8.83 3.43 -0.67
C GLY A 105 -9.67 4.25 0.32
N ILE A 106 -9.64 5.58 0.22
CA ILE A 106 -10.43 6.49 1.08
C ILE A 106 -11.92 6.22 0.90
N LEU A 107 -12.40 6.16 -0.33
CA LEU A 107 -13.82 5.84 -0.61
C LEU A 107 -14.20 4.49 -0.02
N THR A 108 -13.34 3.47 -0.17
CA THR A 108 -13.60 2.16 0.42
C THR A 108 -13.74 2.23 1.95
N ILE A 109 -12.87 2.99 2.65
CA ILE A 109 -13.00 3.17 4.11
C ILE A 109 -14.31 3.88 4.47
N ILE A 110 -14.65 4.93 3.73
CA ILE A 110 -15.87 5.72 3.98
C ILE A 110 -17.15 4.87 3.84
N PHE A 111 -17.17 3.96 2.86
CA PHE A 111 -18.35 3.12 2.62
C PHE A 111 -18.37 1.84 3.46
N THR A 112 -17.21 1.25 3.78
CA THR A 112 -17.14 -0.08 4.40
C THR A 112 -16.59 -0.07 5.84
N GLY A 113 -15.81 0.93 6.21
CA GLY A 113 -15.08 0.98 7.48
C GLY A 113 -13.87 0.05 7.56
N TYR A 114 -13.59 -0.78 6.55
CA TYR A 114 -12.50 -1.77 6.59
C TYR A 114 -11.24 -1.26 5.89
N VAL A 115 -10.17 -1.02 6.66
CA VAL A 115 -8.86 -0.62 6.10
C VAL A 115 -8.23 -1.74 5.27
N SER A 116 -8.48 -2.99 5.61
CA SER A 116 -8.02 -4.15 4.84
C SER A 116 -8.64 -4.19 3.44
N MET A 117 -9.97 -3.98 3.34
CA MET A 117 -10.65 -3.85 2.05
C MET A 117 -10.11 -2.67 1.24
N ALA A 118 -9.93 -1.52 1.89
CA ALA A 118 -9.37 -0.34 1.25
C ALA A 118 -7.99 -0.62 0.63
N SER A 119 -7.12 -1.31 1.36
CA SER A 119 -5.80 -1.69 0.86
C SER A 119 -5.87 -2.63 -0.35
N ILE A 120 -6.78 -3.60 -0.31
CA ILE A 120 -7.00 -4.57 -1.41
C ILE A 120 -7.58 -3.85 -2.63
N PHE A 121 -8.67 -3.07 -2.47
CA PHE A 121 -9.28 -2.36 -3.60
C PHE A 121 -8.36 -1.31 -4.20
N ALA A 122 -7.61 -0.55 -3.37
CA ALA A 122 -6.58 0.37 -3.86
C ALA A 122 -5.53 -0.37 -4.71
N SER A 123 -5.06 -1.55 -4.26
CA SER A 123 -4.08 -2.32 -5.03
C SER A 123 -4.64 -2.88 -6.33
N VAL A 124 -5.89 -3.38 -6.33
CA VAL A 124 -6.58 -3.90 -7.52
C VAL A 124 -6.91 -2.78 -8.51
N SER A 125 -7.13 -1.56 -8.05
CA SER A 125 -7.37 -0.41 -8.92
C SER A 125 -6.10 0.08 -9.65
N LEU A 126 -4.91 -0.28 -9.19
CA LEU A 126 -3.65 0.12 -9.81
C LEU A 126 -3.53 -0.35 -11.28
N PRO A 127 -3.68 -1.65 -11.61
CA PRO A 127 -3.64 -2.08 -13.01
C PRO A 127 -4.77 -1.47 -13.86
N VAL A 128 -5.93 -1.21 -13.29
CA VAL A 128 -7.03 -0.51 -14.00
C VAL A 128 -6.56 0.88 -14.41
N PHE A 129 -5.93 1.64 -13.50
CA PHE A 129 -5.37 2.95 -13.81
C PHE A 129 -4.26 2.88 -14.86
N ILE A 130 -3.31 1.96 -14.71
CA ILE A 130 -2.12 1.88 -15.57
C ILE A 130 -2.43 1.35 -16.98
N LEU A 131 -3.35 0.37 -17.11
CA LEU A 131 -3.59 -0.34 -18.36
C LEU A 131 -4.81 0.17 -19.11
N ILE A 132 -5.84 0.63 -18.43
CA ILE A 132 -7.15 0.93 -19.03
C ILE A 132 -7.36 2.43 -19.20
N LEU A 133 -6.99 3.25 -18.22
CA LEU A 133 -7.29 4.69 -18.26
C LEU A 133 -6.46 5.52 -19.25
N PRO A 134 -5.18 5.23 -19.56
CA PRO A 134 -4.36 6.10 -20.41
C PRO A 134 -5.00 6.48 -21.75
N PRO A 135 -5.62 5.56 -22.53
CA PRO A 135 -6.30 5.92 -23.77
C PRO A 135 -7.45 6.91 -23.57
N PHE A 136 -8.19 6.82 -22.47
CA PHE A 136 -9.32 7.70 -22.17
C PHE A 136 -8.88 9.09 -21.66
N LEU A 137 -7.67 9.16 -21.09
CA LEU A 137 -7.07 10.40 -20.58
C LEU A 137 -6.20 11.10 -21.64
N GLY A 138 -6.06 10.52 -22.83
CA GLY A 138 -5.19 11.04 -23.89
C GLY A 138 -3.69 11.03 -23.50
N THR A 139 -3.29 10.14 -22.60
CA THR A 139 -1.90 10.00 -22.13
C THR A 139 -1.23 8.80 -22.79
N ASN A 140 0.11 8.84 -22.86
CA ASN A 140 0.88 7.71 -23.38
C ASN A 140 0.74 6.48 -22.48
N PRO A 141 0.80 5.25 -23.06
CA PRO A 141 0.86 4.02 -22.28
C PRO A 141 2.06 4.03 -21.33
N ALA A 142 1.87 3.44 -20.15
CA ALA A 142 2.95 3.27 -19.19
C ALA A 142 4.04 2.33 -19.73
N PRO A 143 5.30 2.44 -19.26
CA PRO A 143 6.35 1.48 -19.60
C PRO A 143 5.96 0.05 -19.21
N LEU A 144 6.45 -0.93 -19.98
CA LEU A 144 6.14 -2.35 -19.75
C LEU A 144 6.48 -2.79 -18.32
N SER A 145 7.60 -2.31 -17.78
CA SER A 145 8.02 -2.60 -16.40
C SER A 145 6.96 -2.20 -15.37
N LEU A 146 6.35 -1.02 -15.55
CA LEU A 146 5.30 -0.53 -14.67
C LEU A 146 3.97 -1.28 -14.89
N MET A 147 3.65 -1.68 -16.12
CA MET A 147 2.48 -2.53 -16.42
C MET A 147 2.59 -3.87 -15.70
N VAL A 148 3.73 -4.56 -15.83
CA VAL A 148 3.98 -5.85 -15.16
C VAL A 148 3.93 -5.69 -13.64
N PHE A 149 4.59 -4.67 -13.10
CA PHE A 149 4.54 -4.35 -11.67
C PHE A 149 3.11 -4.13 -11.17
N SER A 150 2.30 -3.37 -11.91
CA SER A 150 0.92 -3.09 -11.54
C SER A 150 0.04 -4.34 -11.45
N LEU A 151 0.29 -5.34 -12.32
CA LEU A 151 -0.40 -6.62 -12.30
C LEU A 151 0.02 -7.51 -11.13
N LEU A 152 1.29 -7.46 -10.72
CA LEU A 152 1.82 -8.31 -9.64
C LEU A 152 1.47 -7.80 -8.24
N MET A 153 1.37 -6.48 -8.06
CA MET A 153 1.16 -5.88 -6.74
C MET A 153 -0.15 -6.27 -6.04
N PRO A 154 -1.30 -6.40 -6.71
CA PRO A 154 -2.52 -6.89 -6.06
C PRO A 154 -2.34 -8.26 -5.42
N PHE A 155 -1.65 -9.19 -6.07
CA PHE A 155 -1.39 -10.53 -5.52
C PHE A 155 -0.56 -10.46 -4.24
N PHE A 156 0.48 -9.60 -4.22
CA PHE A 156 1.29 -9.39 -3.02
C PHE A 156 0.46 -8.79 -1.88
N ILE A 157 -0.36 -7.78 -2.15
CA ILE A 157 -1.21 -7.15 -1.13
C ILE A 157 -2.27 -8.13 -0.62
N ILE A 158 -2.92 -8.89 -1.49
CA ILE A 158 -3.88 -9.94 -1.10
C ILE A 158 -3.19 -10.98 -0.21
N PHE A 159 -1.99 -11.43 -0.58
CA PHE A 159 -1.21 -12.38 0.22
C PHE A 159 -0.90 -11.83 1.62
N THR A 160 -0.46 -10.57 1.73
CA THR A 160 -0.16 -9.95 3.04
C THR A 160 -1.42 -9.67 3.88
N HIS A 161 -2.60 -9.65 3.25
CA HIS A 161 -3.91 -9.45 3.91
C HIS A 161 -4.71 -10.74 4.12
N ARG A 162 -4.12 -11.93 3.89
CA ARG A 162 -4.82 -13.22 4.00
C ARG A 162 -5.54 -13.44 5.34
N SER A 163 -4.93 -13.01 6.46
CA SER A 163 -5.56 -13.06 7.77
C SER A 163 -6.77 -12.15 7.90
N ASN A 164 -6.69 -10.94 7.32
CA ASN A 164 -7.84 -10.02 7.31
C ASN A 164 -8.97 -10.51 6.41
N ILE A 165 -8.65 -11.14 5.29
CA ILE A 165 -9.65 -11.77 4.42
C ILE A 165 -10.40 -12.87 5.18
N GLN A 166 -9.69 -13.64 5.99
CA GLN A 166 -10.33 -14.65 6.84
C GLN A 166 -11.22 -14.00 7.90
N GLN A 167 -10.73 -12.95 8.59
CA GLN A 167 -11.52 -12.20 9.57
C GLN A 167 -12.74 -11.54 8.95
N LEU A 168 -12.62 -10.98 7.71
CA LEU A 168 -13.76 -10.44 6.96
C LEU A 168 -14.81 -11.51 6.66
N ARG A 169 -14.40 -12.72 6.25
CA ARG A 169 -15.33 -13.84 5.99
C ARG A 169 -16.05 -14.32 7.25
N ASN A 170 -15.37 -14.25 8.39
CA ASN A 170 -15.94 -14.64 9.68
C ASN A 170 -16.75 -13.51 10.35
N GLY A 171 -16.73 -12.29 9.81
CA GLY A 171 -17.36 -11.12 10.45
C GLY A 171 -16.59 -10.58 11.67
N GLU A 172 -15.31 -10.92 11.80
CA GLU A 172 -14.46 -10.60 12.96
C GLU A 172 -13.47 -9.44 12.67
N GLU A 173 -13.43 -8.92 11.44
CA GLU A 173 -12.52 -7.85 11.07
C GLU A 173 -12.93 -6.52 11.73
N ASN A 174 -11.96 -5.80 12.26
CA ASN A 174 -12.18 -4.54 12.95
C ASN A 174 -12.58 -3.42 11.99
N GLN A 175 -13.70 -2.79 12.22
CA GLN A 175 -14.21 -1.62 11.49
C GLN A 175 -13.76 -0.29 12.12
N PHE A 176 -13.56 0.70 11.28
CA PHE A 176 -13.45 2.11 11.66
C PHE A 176 -14.81 2.81 11.50
N GLU A 177 -15.75 2.49 12.38
CA GLU A 177 -17.11 3.00 12.35
C GLU A 177 -17.20 4.54 12.28
N LYS A 178 -16.28 5.23 12.97
CA LYS A 178 -16.20 6.70 12.99
C LYS A 178 -15.88 7.32 11.63
N ALA A 179 -15.34 6.55 10.70
CA ALA A 179 -15.02 7.01 9.34
C ALA A 179 -16.14 6.74 8.33
N MET A 180 -17.19 5.99 8.71
CA MET A 180 -18.27 5.61 7.82
C MET A 180 -19.33 6.71 7.69
N ILE A 181 -19.76 6.97 6.44
CA ILE A 181 -20.91 7.86 6.16
C ILE A 181 -22.24 7.18 6.56
N PHE A 182 -22.35 5.88 6.30
CA PHE A 182 -23.54 5.09 6.63
C PHE A 182 -23.33 4.28 7.91
N ARG A 183 -23.20 4.97 9.02
CA ARG A 183 -23.14 4.32 10.33
C ARG A 183 -24.51 3.72 10.66
N LYS A 184 -24.57 2.41 10.92
CA LYS A 184 -25.76 1.81 11.55
C LYS A 184 -25.93 2.50 12.92
N LYS A 185 -26.99 3.28 13.09
CA LYS A 185 -27.40 3.76 14.40
C LYS A 185 -27.78 2.51 15.18
N ASP A 186 -27.01 2.20 16.24
CA ASP A 186 -27.45 1.20 17.19
C ASP A 186 -28.83 1.66 17.66
N SER A 187 -29.85 0.84 17.43
CA SER A 187 -31.17 1.02 18.02
C SER A 187 -31.01 0.75 19.52
N ASP A 188 -31.02 1.82 20.30
CA ASP A 188 -31.17 1.77 21.76
C ASP A 188 -32.39 0.93 22.17
#